data_b6004af4a06698a88ee048669ee570f7
#
_entry.id   b6004af4a06698a88ee048669ee570f7
#
_cell.length_a   1.000
_cell.length_b   1.000
_cell.length_c   1.000
_cell.angle_alpha   90.00
_cell.angle_beta   90.00
_cell.angle_gamma   90.00
#
_symmetry.space_group_name_H-M   'P 1'
#
loop_
_entity.id
_entity.type
_entity.pdbx_description
1 polymer ?
#
loop_
_entity_poly.entity_id
_entity_poly.type
_entity_poly.pdbx_seq_one_letter_code
_entity_poly.pdbx_strand_id
1 'polypeptide(L)'
;KGSKVNLTIVRRGVQDPLLFTVKRDKIPILSLDASYMIQPKTGYIRINRFGATTAEEFKKAMTSLQKQGMKDMILDLQGNGGGYLNAAIDLANEFLGQKELIVYTEGRTAKRSDFYAKGNGDFRNGRLIILVDEYTASASEIVSGAVQDWDRGIIVGRRSFGKGLVQRPIDLPDGSMIRLSIARYYTPSGRSIQKPYDSTVDYNKDLIERFNHGELMNADSIHFPDSLKVQTKKLGRTVYGGGGIMPDY
;
A
#
# COMPACT_ATOMS: atom_id res chain seq x y z
N LYS A 1 -13.63 -26.55 -7.70
CA LYS A 1 -13.71 -26.87 -6.27
C LYS A 1 -14.20 -28.30 -6.09
N GLY A 2 -13.53 -29.11 -5.21
CA GLY A 2 -13.94 -30.48 -4.90
C GLY A 2 -13.37 -31.58 -5.81
N SER A 3 -12.80 -31.29 -6.97
CA SER A 3 -12.14 -32.30 -7.80
C SER A 3 -10.86 -32.84 -7.14
N LYS A 4 -10.54 -34.09 -7.36
CA LYS A 4 -9.31 -34.70 -6.85
C LYS A 4 -8.19 -34.58 -7.89
N VAL A 5 -6.98 -34.37 -7.41
CA VAL A 5 -5.74 -34.42 -8.20
C VAL A 5 -4.82 -35.42 -7.55
N ASN A 6 -4.30 -36.37 -8.33
CA ASN A 6 -3.31 -37.33 -7.86
C ASN A 6 -1.92 -36.76 -8.19
N LEU A 7 -1.06 -36.69 -7.19
CA LEU A 7 0.31 -36.24 -7.30
C LEU A 7 1.25 -37.42 -7.04
N THR A 8 2.21 -37.64 -7.95
CA THR A 8 3.31 -38.56 -7.75
C THR A 8 4.57 -37.76 -7.47
N ILE A 9 5.14 -37.90 -6.28
CA ILE A 9 6.28 -37.09 -5.81
C ILE A 9 7.50 -38.00 -5.67
N VAL A 10 8.57 -37.65 -6.37
CA VAL A 10 9.88 -38.28 -6.19
C VAL A 10 10.65 -37.43 -5.15
N ARG A 11 11.10 -38.08 -4.07
CA ARG A 11 11.85 -37.44 -3.00
C ARG A 11 13.23 -38.05 -2.88
N ARG A 12 14.26 -37.22 -2.80
CA ARG A 12 15.64 -37.69 -2.61
C ARG A 12 15.76 -38.49 -1.31
N GLY A 13 16.33 -39.69 -1.38
CA GLY A 13 16.47 -40.60 -0.24
C GLY A 13 15.27 -41.51 0.04
N VAL A 14 14.24 -41.48 -0.82
CA VAL A 14 13.10 -42.40 -0.79
C VAL A 14 13.09 -43.19 -2.10
N GLN A 15 13.07 -44.51 -2.00
CA GLN A 15 13.23 -45.40 -3.16
C GLN A 15 11.99 -45.41 -4.06
N ASP A 16 10.81 -45.42 -3.46
CA ASP A 16 9.53 -45.46 -4.18
C ASP A 16 8.88 -44.07 -4.28
N PRO A 17 8.21 -43.75 -5.41
CA PRO A 17 7.43 -42.52 -5.53
C PRO A 17 6.30 -42.48 -4.54
N LEU A 18 6.13 -41.30 -3.88
CA LEU A 18 5.05 -41.06 -2.96
C LEU A 18 3.80 -40.62 -3.71
N LEU A 19 2.68 -41.27 -3.45
CA LEU A 19 1.38 -40.96 -4.07
C LEU A 19 0.51 -40.17 -3.09
N PHE A 20 0.01 -39.01 -3.54
CA PHE A 20 -0.90 -38.17 -2.75
C PHE A 20 -2.15 -37.85 -3.57
N THR A 21 -3.32 -37.98 -2.96
CA THR A 21 -4.58 -37.52 -3.54
C THR A 21 -4.99 -36.23 -2.81
N VAL A 22 -4.95 -35.10 -3.54
CA VAL A 22 -5.32 -33.79 -3.00
C VAL A 22 -6.68 -33.39 -3.55
N LYS A 23 -7.59 -32.95 -2.67
CA LYS A 23 -8.87 -32.37 -3.06
C LYS A 23 -8.68 -30.87 -3.31
N ARG A 24 -8.99 -30.41 -4.53
CA ARG A 24 -8.92 -28.98 -4.88
C ARG A 24 -9.94 -28.17 -4.12
N ASP A 25 -9.50 -27.15 -3.43
CA ASP A 25 -10.36 -26.18 -2.76
C ASP A 25 -9.83 -24.75 -2.96
N LYS A 26 -10.58 -23.74 -2.48
CA LYS A 26 -10.09 -22.36 -2.44
C LYS A 26 -9.03 -22.25 -1.33
N ILE A 27 -7.85 -21.80 -1.70
CA ILE A 27 -6.82 -21.44 -0.73
C ILE A 27 -6.99 -19.96 -0.42
N PRO A 28 -7.32 -19.57 0.82
CA PRO A 28 -7.39 -18.17 1.18
C PRO A 28 -5.99 -17.55 1.04
N ILE A 29 -5.91 -16.46 0.31
CA ILE A 29 -4.69 -15.67 0.22
C ILE A 29 -4.86 -14.53 1.21
N LEU A 30 -4.20 -14.67 2.36
CA LEU A 30 -4.26 -13.66 3.41
C LEU A 30 -3.47 -12.41 3.00
N SER A 31 -3.97 -11.27 3.44
CA SER A 31 -3.34 -9.96 3.25
C SER A 31 -2.38 -9.61 4.40
N LEU A 32 -2.61 -10.18 5.57
CA LEU A 32 -1.79 -9.96 6.75
C LEU A 32 -0.79 -11.10 6.94
N ASP A 33 0.49 -10.73 7.09
CA ASP A 33 1.57 -11.67 7.41
C ASP A 33 1.78 -11.81 8.92
N ALA A 34 1.56 -10.74 9.67
CA ALA A 34 1.82 -10.72 11.11
C ALA A 34 0.93 -9.71 11.84
N SER A 35 0.53 -10.05 13.06
CA SER A 35 -0.09 -9.12 14.00
C SER A 35 0.22 -9.56 15.43
N TYR A 36 0.90 -8.70 16.21
CA TYR A 36 1.30 -8.99 17.60
C TYR A 36 1.61 -7.72 18.38
N MET A 37 1.67 -7.83 19.72
CA MET A 37 2.15 -6.75 20.57
C MET A 37 3.69 -6.76 20.54
N ILE A 38 4.32 -5.72 19.95
CA ILE A 38 5.78 -5.60 19.86
C ILE A 38 6.39 -5.14 21.18
N GLN A 39 5.63 -4.37 21.95
CA GLN A 39 5.95 -3.95 23.33
C GLN A 39 4.66 -3.56 24.05
N PRO A 40 4.67 -3.33 25.37
CA PRO A 40 3.48 -2.89 26.09
C PRO A 40 2.83 -1.66 25.42
N LYS A 41 1.53 -1.77 25.12
CA LYS A 41 0.68 -0.76 24.47
C LYS A 41 0.97 -0.49 23.00
N THR A 42 1.95 -1.12 22.35
CA THR A 42 2.25 -0.93 20.95
C THR A 42 2.01 -2.22 20.17
N GLY A 43 1.06 -2.19 19.25
CA GLY A 43 0.78 -3.28 18.31
C GLY A 43 1.56 -3.11 17.01
N TYR A 44 1.93 -4.21 16.40
CA TYR A 44 2.51 -4.31 15.07
C TYR A 44 1.60 -5.11 14.16
N ILE A 45 1.30 -4.58 12.98
CA ILE A 45 0.52 -5.25 11.93
C ILE A 45 1.26 -5.11 10.61
N ARG A 46 1.53 -6.24 9.93
CA ARG A 46 2.13 -6.26 8.59
C ARG A 46 1.11 -6.68 7.56
N ILE A 47 0.96 -5.85 6.51
CA ILE A 47 0.11 -6.11 5.36
C ILE A 47 1.00 -6.27 4.12
N ASN A 48 0.94 -7.43 3.46
CA ASN A 48 1.75 -7.74 2.28
C ASN A 48 1.07 -7.39 0.95
N ARG A 49 -0.27 -7.20 0.95
CA ARG A 49 -1.07 -6.84 -0.22
C ARG A 49 -2.40 -6.22 0.16
N PHE A 50 -3.02 -5.56 -0.79
CA PHE A 50 -4.40 -5.07 -0.67
C PHE A 50 -5.35 -5.97 -1.46
N GLY A 51 -5.89 -6.99 -0.81
CA GLY A 51 -6.90 -7.92 -1.32
C GLY A 51 -8.33 -7.53 -0.94
N ALA A 52 -9.30 -8.31 -1.37
CA ALA A 52 -10.72 -8.09 -1.05
C ALA A 52 -11.04 -8.23 0.45
N THR A 53 -10.25 -9.00 1.19
CA THR A 53 -10.44 -9.31 2.61
C THR A 53 -9.56 -8.49 3.55
N THR A 54 -8.70 -7.62 3.02
CA THR A 54 -7.69 -6.87 3.80
C THR A 54 -8.31 -6.06 4.94
N ALA A 55 -9.38 -5.32 4.67
CA ALA A 55 -10.04 -4.49 5.68
C ALA A 55 -10.62 -5.34 6.81
N GLU A 56 -11.24 -6.48 6.49
CA GLU A 56 -11.78 -7.41 7.48
C GLU A 56 -10.68 -8.06 8.32
N GLU A 57 -9.61 -8.53 7.66
CA GLU A 57 -8.45 -9.13 8.33
C GLU A 57 -7.78 -8.12 9.27
N PHE A 58 -7.55 -6.89 8.79
CA PHE A 58 -6.99 -5.81 9.57
C PHE A 58 -7.83 -5.48 10.81
N LYS A 59 -9.15 -5.35 10.64
CA LYS A 59 -10.07 -5.05 11.73
C LYS A 59 -10.07 -6.14 12.81
N LYS A 60 -10.03 -7.41 12.41
CA LYS A 60 -9.90 -8.55 13.33
C LYS A 60 -8.59 -8.50 14.11
N ALA A 61 -7.47 -8.27 13.42
CA ALA A 61 -6.14 -8.15 14.03
C ALA A 61 -6.10 -6.99 15.02
N MET A 62 -6.52 -5.80 14.61
CA MET A 62 -6.56 -4.59 15.43
C MET A 62 -7.42 -4.79 16.68
N THR A 63 -8.64 -5.35 16.54
CA THR A 63 -9.51 -5.64 17.68
C THR A 63 -8.86 -6.62 18.66
N SER A 64 -8.15 -7.63 18.16
CA SER A 64 -7.40 -8.57 19.00
C SER A 64 -6.29 -7.88 19.80
N LEU A 65 -5.53 -6.98 19.15
CA LEU A 65 -4.46 -6.22 19.81
C LEU A 65 -5.02 -5.19 20.81
N GLN A 66 -6.13 -4.54 20.51
CA GLN A 66 -6.81 -3.62 21.43
C GLN A 66 -7.27 -4.34 22.71
N LYS A 67 -7.78 -5.56 22.61
CA LYS A 67 -8.09 -6.41 23.79
C LYS A 67 -6.87 -6.73 24.63
N GLN A 68 -5.67 -6.75 24.04
CA GLN A 68 -4.39 -6.93 24.72
C GLN A 68 -3.81 -5.60 25.26
N GLY A 69 -4.54 -4.49 25.11
CA GLY A 69 -4.14 -3.18 25.62
C GLY A 69 -3.39 -2.30 24.65
N MET A 70 -3.45 -2.58 23.33
CA MET A 70 -2.86 -1.72 22.29
C MET A 70 -3.46 -0.31 22.35
N LYS A 71 -2.58 0.69 22.34
CA LYS A 71 -2.91 2.13 22.22
C LYS A 71 -2.23 2.79 21.02
N ASP A 72 -1.05 2.29 20.66
CA ASP A 72 -0.22 2.78 19.57
C ASP A 72 0.00 1.66 18.54
N MET A 73 0.21 2.02 17.27
CA MET A 73 0.33 1.06 16.18
C MET A 73 1.53 1.34 15.28
N ILE A 74 2.22 0.28 14.92
CA ILE A 74 3.13 0.24 13.78
C ILE A 74 2.45 -0.57 12.68
N LEU A 75 2.15 0.08 11.56
CA LEU A 75 1.63 -0.55 10.35
C LEU A 75 2.79 -0.72 9.36
N ASP A 76 3.13 -1.95 9.05
CA ASP A 76 4.22 -2.27 8.12
C ASP A 76 3.66 -2.55 6.72
N LEU A 77 4.04 -1.70 5.76
CA LEU A 77 3.73 -1.80 4.34
C LEU A 77 4.99 -2.02 3.49
N GLN A 78 6.13 -2.36 4.10
CA GLN A 78 7.37 -2.63 3.38
C GLN A 78 7.20 -3.85 2.45
N GLY A 79 7.65 -3.71 1.20
CA GLY A 79 7.49 -4.73 0.17
C GLY A 79 6.06 -4.88 -0.39
N ASN A 80 5.11 -4.07 0.08
CA ASN A 80 3.71 -4.15 -0.37
C ASN A 80 3.48 -3.36 -1.66
N GLY A 81 3.39 -4.06 -2.79
CA GLY A 81 3.14 -3.47 -4.12
C GLY A 81 1.72 -2.94 -4.35
N GLY A 82 0.86 -2.92 -3.33
CA GLY A 82 -0.51 -2.41 -3.39
C GLY A 82 -1.57 -3.49 -3.66
N GLY A 83 -2.59 -3.12 -4.41
CA GLY A 83 -3.74 -3.96 -4.73
C GLY A 83 -5.01 -3.16 -5.01
N TYR A 84 -6.15 -3.56 -4.44
CA TYR A 84 -7.42 -2.92 -4.69
C TYR A 84 -7.52 -1.53 -4.04
N LEU A 85 -8.00 -0.56 -4.84
CA LEU A 85 -8.25 0.81 -4.37
C LEU A 85 -9.22 0.84 -3.18
N ASN A 86 -10.33 0.11 -3.27
CA ASN A 86 -11.32 0.08 -2.20
C ASN A 86 -10.75 -0.44 -0.88
N ALA A 87 -9.85 -1.44 -0.93
CA ALA A 87 -9.20 -1.96 0.27
C ALA A 87 -8.28 -0.89 0.93
N ALA A 88 -7.60 -0.06 0.12
CA ALA A 88 -6.82 1.06 0.63
C ALA A 88 -7.71 2.15 1.25
N ILE A 89 -8.84 2.47 0.62
CA ILE A 89 -9.82 3.44 1.14
C ILE A 89 -10.39 2.95 2.47
N ASP A 90 -10.80 1.68 2.56
CA ASP A 90 -11.36 1.10 3.77
C ASP A 90 -10.32 1.06 4.90
N LEU A 91 -9.06 0.74 4.59
CA LEU A 91 -7.97 0.77 5.58
C LEU A 91 -7.67 2.21 6.04
N ALA A 92 -7.55 3.17 5.13
CA ALA A 92 -7.31 4.57 5.49
C ALA A 92 -8.44 5.16 6.34
N ASN A 93 -9.69 4.72 6.10
CA ASN A 93 -10.84 5.12 6.92
C ASN A 93 -10.71 4.73 8.40
N GLU A 94 -9.95 3.67 8.73
CA GLU A 94 -9.71 3.29 10.13
C GLU A 94 -8.91 4.36 10.90
N PHE A 95 -8.15 5.20 10.20
CA PHE A 95 -7.24 6.20 10.78
C PHE A 95 -7.77 7.63 10.72
N LEU A 96 -8.62 7.96 9.76
CA LEU A 96 -8.99 9.33 9.41
C LEU A 96 -10.35 9.75 9.99
N GLY A 97 -10.51 11.06 10.20
CA GLY A 97 -11.74 11.68 10.66
C GLY A 97 -12.82 11.74 9.58
N GLN A 98 -14.06 12.00 10.00
CA GLN A 98 -15.19 12.14 9.09
C GLN A 98 -14.95 13.27 8.06
N LYS A 99 -15.25 13.00 6.79
CA LYS A 99 -15.07 13.93 5.66
C LYS A 99 -13.61 14.31 5.36
N GLU A 100 -12.63 13.69 5.99
CA GLU A 100 -11.24 13.83 5.56
C GLU A 100 -11.07 13.10 4.23
N LEU A 101 -10.53 13.79 3.22
CA LEU A 101 -10.26 13.22 1.90
C LEU A 101 -9.17 12.15 2.04
N ILE A 102 -9.39 10.97 1.50
CA ILE A 102 -8.39 9.89 1.48
C ILE A 102 -7.54 9.99 0.21
N VAL A 103 -8.19 10.07 -0.92
CA VAL A 103 -7.58 10.10 -2.25
C VAL A 103 -8.59 10.65 -3.24
N TYR A 104 -8.12 11.30 -4.29
CA TYR A 104 -8.95 11.50 -5.47
C TYR A 104 -8.26 10.97 -6.73
N THR A 105 -9.06 10.67 -7.74
CA THR A 105 -8.57 10.22 -9.04
C THR A 105 -9.02 11.19 -10.12
N GLU A 106 -8.15 11.50 -11.07
CA GLU A 106 -8.45 12.37 -12.20
C GLU A 106 -7.63 11.98 -13.41
N GLY A 107 -8.22 12.06 -14.59
CA GLY A 107 -7.57 11.74 -15.86
C GLY A 107 -8.04 12.64 -16.99
N ARG A 108 -7.40 12.53 -18.14
CA ARG A 108 -7.72 13.37 -19.30
C ARG A 108 -9.20 13.29 -19.71
N THR A 109 -9.78 12.10 -19.66
CA THR A 109 -11.20 11.84 -19.99
C THR A 109 -12.01 11.36 -18.79
N ALA A 110 -11.35 10.93 -17.71
CA ALA A 110 -11.98 10.50 -16.48
C ALA A 110 -12.14 11.72 -15.55
N LYS A 111 -13.41 12.07 -15.25
CA LYS A 111 -13.72 13.16 -14.31
C LYS A 111 -13.15 12.84 -12.94
N ARG A 112 -12.85 13.89 -12.20
CA ARG A 112 -12.41 13.79 -10.80
C ARG A 112 -13.42 13.00 -9.95
N SER A 113 -12.90 12.07 -9.17
CA SER A 113 -13.67 11.28 -8.20
C SER A 113 -12.96 11.32 -6.86
N ASP A 114 -13.64 11.85 -5.85
CA ASP A 114 -13.12 12.03 -4.50
C ASP A 114 -13.60 10.90 -3.58
N PHE A 115 -12.71 10.40 -2.73
CA PHE A 115 -13.00 9.38 -1.74
C PHE A 115 -12.70 9.89 -0.33
N TYR A 116 -13.72 9.96 0.50
CA TYR A 116 -13.65 10.54 1.84
C TYR A 116 -13.79 9.48 2.92
N ALA A 117 -13.15 9.72 4.05
CA ALA A 117 -13.33 8.91 5.25
C ALA A 117 -14.72 9.12 5.85
N LYS A 118 -15.31 8.02 6.32
CA LYS A 118 -16.63 7.99 6.98
C LYS A 118 -16.56 8.42 8.44
N GLY A 119 -15.38 8.42 9.05
CA GLY A 119 -15.16 8.77 10.44
C GLY A 119 -15.63 7.73 11.45
N ASN A 120 -15.85 6.51 11.01
CA ASN A 120 -16.28 5.38 11.84
C ASN A 120 -15.15 4.36 12.07
N GLY A 121 -13.89 4.73 11.80
CA GLY A 121 -12.73 3.89 12.02
C GLY A 121 -12.42 3.73 13.52
N ASP A 122 -11.86 2.58 13.87
CA ASP A 122 -11.62 2.18 15.26
C ASP A 122 -10.22 2.60 15.77
N PHE A 123 -9.35 3.16 14.89
CA PHE A 123 -8.00 3.64 15.25
C PHE A 123 -7.74 5.10 14.84
N ARG A 124 -8.69 5.99 15.10
CA ARG A 124 -8.56 7.43 14.83
C ARG A 124 -7.66 8.16 15.84
N ASN A 125 -7.44 7.56 17.00
CA ASN A 125 -6.60 8.07 18.07
C ASN A 125 -5.44 7.10 18.34
N GLY A 126 -4.45 7.57 19.11
CA GLY A 126 -3.21 6.81 19.36
C GLY A 126 -2.12 7.16 18.35
N ARG A 127 -0.89 6.85 18.68
CA ARG A 127 0.26 7.10 17.79
C ARG A 127 0.24 6.07 16.68
N LEU A 128 0.44 6.53 15.44
CA LEU A 128 0.51 5.70 14.26
C LEU A 128 1.84 5.94 13.54
N ILE A 129 2.58 4.87 13.32
CA ILE A 129 3.76 4.84 12.46
C ILE A 129 3.45 3.91 11.29
N ILE A 130 3.75 4.34 10.06
CA ILE A 130 3.69 3.48 8.87
C ILE A 130 5.11 3.28 8.36
N LEU A 131 5.50 2.00 8.23
CA LEU A 131 6.78 1.64 7.63
C LEU A 131 6.63 1.45 6.13
N VAL A 132 7.52 2.06 5.37
CA VAL A 132 7.53 2.01 3.90
C VAL A 132 8.95 1.75 3.38
N ASP A 133 9.05 1.22 2.17
CA ASP A 133 10.29 1.05 1.45
C ASP A 133 10.12 1.34 -0.06
N GLU A 134 11.18 1.19 -0.83
CA GLU A 134 11.22 1.42 -2.28
C GLU A 134 10.31 0.49 -3.10
N TYR A 135 9.78 -0.59 -2.49
CA TYR A 135 8.83 -1.52 -3.10
C TYR A 135 7.38 -1.24 -2.68
N THR A 136 7.18 -0.39 -1.66
CA THR A 136 5.85 0.06 -1.25
C THR A 136 5.20 0.87 -2.38
N ALA A 137 4.05 0.42 -2.91
CA ALA A 137 3.48 1.01 -4.12
C ALA A 137 1.95 1.09 -4.12
N SER A 138 1.39 1.99 -4.97
CA SER A 138 -0.04 2.03 -5.34
C SER A 138 -0.96 2.18 -4.12
N ALA A 139 -1.80 1.18 -3.79
CA ALA A 139 -2.73 1.19 -2.64
C ALA A 139 -2.03 1.50 -1.32
N SER A 140 -0.79 1.01 -1.11
CA SER A 140 0.02 1.33 0.06
C SER A 140 0.39 2.81 0.11
N GLU A 141 0.68 3.42 -1.04
CA GLU A 141 1.00 4.85 -1.14
C GLU A 141 -0.23 5.73 -0.92
N ILE A 142 -1.43 5.24 -1.25
CA ILE A 142 -2.69 5.91 -0.93
C ILE A 142 -2.87 6.01 0.59
N VAL A 143 -2.68 4.90 1.31
CA VAL A 143 -2.82 4.88 2.77
C VAL A 143 -1.75 5.74 3.44
N SER A 144 -0.47 5.55 3.11
CA SER A 144 0.63 6.32 3.70
C SER A 144 0.55 7.80 3.35
N GLY A 145 0.21 8.15 2.10
CA GLY A 145 0.01 9.53 1.67
C GLY A 145 -1.16 10.24 2.36
N ALA A 146 -2.28 9.53 2.54
CA ALA A 146 -3.43 10.09 3.26
C ALA A 146 -3.11 10.33 4.74
N VAL A 147 -2.44 9.39 5.40
CA VAL A 147 -2.01 9.51 6.81
C VAL A 147 -0.99 10.65 6.98
N GLN A 148 -0.02 10.77 6.07
CA GLN A 148 0.98 11.83 6.09
C GLN A 148 0.35 13.21 5.85
N ASP A 149 -0.48 13.35 4.83
CA ASP A 149 -1.07 14.63 4.44
C ASP A 149 -2.04 15.19 5.50
N TRP A 150 -2.70 14.33 6.26
CA TRP A 150 -3.53 14.73 7.38
C TRP A 150 -2.78 14.87 8.72
N ASP A 151 -1.46 14.70 8.73
CA ASP A 151 -0.65 14.69 9.95
C ASP A 151 -1.18 13.70 11.01
N ARG A 152 -1.82 12.61 10.53
CA ARG A 152 -2.42 11.60 11.40
C ARG A 152 -1.38 10.63 11.97
N GLY A 153 -0.28 10.45 11.30
CA GLY A 153 0.81 9.55 11.68
C GLY A 153 2.12 9.95 11.04
N ILE A 154 3.15 9.19 11.34
CA ILE A 154 4.53 9.40 10.85
C ILE A 154 4.85 8.27 9.88
N ILE A 155 5.45 8.62 8.75
CA ILE A 155 5.95 7.69 7.75
C ILE A 155 7.45 7.50 7.97
N VAL A 156 7.88 6.25 8.08
CA VAL A 156 9.28 5.91 8.41
C VAL A 156 9.82 4.92 7.39
N GLY A 157 11.05 5.10 6.96
CA GLY A 157 11.75 4.18 6.07
C GLY A 157 12.36 4.83 4.84
N ARG A 158 12.20 4.24 3.65
CA ARG A 158 12.71 4.79 2.39
C ARG A 158 11.58 5.25 1.49
N ARG A 159 11.88 6.22 0.60
CA ARG A 159 10.92 6.74 -0.38
C ARG A 159 10.27 5.60 -1.15
N SER A 160 8.93 5.64 -1.23
CA SER A 160 8.15 4.59 -1.88
C SER A 160 8.34 4.56 -3.41
N PHE A 161 7.70 3.62 -4.07
CA PHE A 161 7.90 3.33 -5.50
C PHE A 161 7.45 4.45 -6.44
N GLY A 162 6.34 5.12 -6.14
CA GLY A 162 5.77 6.15 -7.02
C GLY A 162 4.85 5.61 -8.11
N LYS A 163 3.92 4.70 -7.77
CA LYS A 163 2.90 4.17 -8.71
C LYS A 163 1.54 4.80 -8.44
N GLY A 164 1.28 5.92 -9.09
CA GLY A 164 0.07 6.71 -8.94
C GLY A 164 -0.94 6.58 -10.10
N LEU A 165 -1.01 5.44 -10.78
CA LEU A 165 -1.88 5.22 -11.94
C LEU A 165 -3.09 4.35 -11.58
N VAL A 166 -4.28 4.80 -12.01
CA VAL A 166 -5.51 4.00 -12.00
C VAL A 166 -5.56 3.18 -13.27
N GLN A 167 -5.59 1.86 -13.14
CA GLN A 167 -5.71 0.94 -14.26
C GLN A 167 -7.07 0.26 -14.26
N ARG A 168 -7.73 0.21 -15.42
CA ARG A 168 -8.98 -0.53 -15.62
C ARG A 168 -8.74 -1.71 -16.53
N PRO A 169 -9.13 -2.93 -16.14
CA PRO A 169 -9.14 -4.07 -17.03
C PRO A 169 -10.28 -3.93 -18.03
N ILE A 170 -10.02 -4.30 -19.29
CA ILE A 170 -10.98 -4.36 -20.37
C ILE A 170 -10.85 -5.74 -20.99
N ASP A 171 -11.90 -6.54 -20.86
CA ASP A 171 -11.95 -7.88 -21.46
C ASP A 171 -12.16 -7.76 -22.98
N LEU A 172 -11.47 -8.58 -23.74
CA LEU A 172 -11.59 -8.66 -25.19
C LEU A 172 -12.37 -9.91 -25.60
N PRO A 173 -12.99 -9.91 -26.82
CA PRO A 173 -13.84 -11.03 -27.29
C PRO A 173 -13.12 -12.39 -27.36
N ASP A 174 -11.81 -12.40 -27.51
CA ASP A 174 -10.99 -13.61 -27.55
C ASP A 174 -10.61 -14.16 -26.16
N GLY A 175 -11.11 -13.54 -25.10
CA GLY A 175 -10.81 -13.92 -23.70
C GLY A 175 -9.50 -13.33 -23.15
N SER A 176 -8.77 -12.54 -23.95
CA SER A 176 -7.65 -11.75 -23.46
C SER A 176 -8.10 -10.49 -22.75
N MET A 177 -7.18 -9.79 -22.05
CA MET A 177 -7.50 -8.60 -21.28
C MET A 177 -6.44 -7.52 -21.49
N ILE A 178 -6.89 -6.29 -21.70
CA ILE A 178 -6.03 -5.10 -21.69
C ILE A 178 -6.18 -4.38 -20.35
N ARG A 179 -5.06 -3.97 -19.73
CA ARG A 179 -5.05 -3.03 -18.60
C ARG A 179 -4.71 -1.64 -19.09
N LEU A 180 -5.70 -0.77 -19.10
CA LEU A 180 -5.56 0.60 -19.59
C LEU A 180 -5.44 1.57 -18.40
N SER A 181 -4.42 2.42 -18.40
CA SER A 181 -4.31 3.55 -17.48
C SER A 181 -5.29 4.64 -17.87
N ILE A 182 -6.22 4.99 -16.98
CA ILE A 182 -7.32 5.93 -17.25
C ILE A 182 -7.26 7.21 -16.41
N ALA A 183 -6.54 7.20 -15.27
CA ALA A 183 -6.44 8.34 -14.37
C ALA A 183 -5.16 8.23 -13.52
N ARG A 184 -4.87 9.31 -12.78
CA ARG A 184 -3.84 9.36 -11.73
C ARG A 184 -4.49 9.43 -10.36
N TYR A 185 -3.76 8.97 -9.34
CA TYR A 185 -4.06 9.19 -7.94
C TYR A 185 -3.44 10.48 -7.45
N TYR A 186 -4.20 11.18 -6.61
CA TYR A 186 -3.74 12.35 -5.90
C TYR A 186 -4.08 12.23 -4.42
N THR A 187 -3.14 12.60 -3.56
CA THR A 187 -3.30 12.58 -2.12
C THR A 187 -4.16 13.76 -1.64
N PRO A 188 -4.55 13.83 -0.36
CA PRO A 188 -5.34 14.94 0.16
C PRO A 188 -4.73 16.32 -0.05
N SER A 189 -3.41 16.45 -0.04
CA SER A 189 -2.72 17.73 -0.31
C SER A 189 -2.74 18.14 -1.79
N GLY A 190 -3.19 17.26 -2.67
CA GLY A 190 -3.24 17.49 -4.13
C GLY A 190 -2.00 17.05 -4.88
N ARG A 191 -1.01 16.47 -4.21
CA ARG A 191 0.20 15.97 -4.89
C ARG A 191 -0.06 14.65 -5.62
N SER A 192 0.51 14.51 -6.81
CA SER A 192 0.58 13.23 -7.51
C SER A 192 1.76 12.44 -6.97
N ILE A 193 1.52 11.17 -6.62
CA ILE A 193 2.58 10.25 -6.20
C ILE A 193 3.28 9.58 -7.39
N GLN A 194 2.72 9.70 -8.61
CA GLN A 194 3.27 9.07 -9.81
C GLN A 194 4.66 9.62 -10.12
N LYS A 195 5.66 8.74 -10.17
CA LYS A 195 6.97 9.09 -10.70
C LYS A 195 6.91 9.40 -12.20
N PRO A 196 7.86 10.15 -12.78
CA PRO A 196 7.88 10.47 -14.20
C PRO A 196 7.68 9.22 -15.06
N TYR A 197 6.83 9.35 -16.08
CA TYR A 197 6.50 8.30 -17.03
C TYR A 197 6.50 8.90 -18.43
N ASP A 198 7.69 9.21 -18.92
CA ASP A 198 7.91 9.78 -20.24
C ASP A 198 9.16 9.16 -20.89
N SER A 199 9.47 9.59 -22.10
CA SER A 199 10.61 9.08 -22.87
C SER A 199 11.99 9.47 -22.32
N THR A 200 12.05 10.37 -21.35
CA THR A 200 13.31 10.89 -20.79
C THR A 200 13.81 10.06 -19.61
N VAL A 201 12.94 9.24 -18.99
CA VAL A 201 13.26 8.40 -17.83
C VAL A 201 12.96 6.93 -18.15
N ASP A 202 13.96 6.07 -17.98
CA ASP A 202 13.71 4.63 -18.03
C ASP A 202 12.99 4.17 -16.74
N TYR A 203 11.67 4.06 -16.83
CA TYR A 203 10.80 3.69 -15.71
C TYR A 203 11.24 2.41 -15.00
N ASN A 204 11.83 1.45 -15.74
CA ASN A 204 12.24 0.16 -15.18
C ASN A 204 13.60 0.25 -14.47
N LYS A 205 14.42 1.26 -14.80
CA LYS A 205 15.73 1.48 -14.18
C LYS A 205 15.70 2.47 -13.01
N ASP A 206 14.56 3.12 -12.75
CA ASP A 206 14.43 4.12 -11.69
C ASP A 206 15.02 3.66 -10.33
N LEU A 207 14.74 2.43 -9.92
CA LEU A 207 15.28 1.91 -8.65
C LEU A 207 16.81 1.74 -8.69
N ILE A 208 17.37 1.32 -9.82
CA ILE A 208 18.82 1.20 -10.01
C ILE A 208 19.46 2.59 -9.99
N GLU A 209 18.85 3.57 -10.63
CA GLU A 209 19.33 4.96 -10.63
C GLU A 209 19.28 5.56 -9.23
N ARG A 210 18.19 5.35 -8.48
CA ARG A 210 18.05 5.75 -7.07
C ARG A 210 19.16 5.16 -6.21
N PHE A 211 19.47 3.88 -6.40
CA PHE A 211 20.57 3.21 -5.72
C PHE A 211 21.93 3.83 -6.09
N ASN A 212 22.20 4.02 -7.38
CA ASN A 212 23.45 4.58 -7.87
C ASN A 212 23.68 6.03 -7.39
N HIS A 213 22.60 6.81 -7.23
CA HIS A 213 22.66 8.16 -6.66
C HIS A 213 22.72 8.18 -5.12
N GLY A 214 22.78 7.02 -4.47
CA GLY A 214 22.91 6.90 -3.02
C GLY A 214 21.60 7.12 -2.24
N GLU A 215 20.45 7.28 -2.92
CA GLU A 215 19.17 7.57 -2.28
C GLU A 215 18.73 6.49 -1.28
N LEU A 216 19.02 5.23 -1.57
CA LEU A 216 18.64 4.13 -0.67
C LEU A 216 19.51 4.05 0.59
N MET A 217 20.60 4.78 0.64
CA MET A 217 21.58 4.75 1.74
C MET A 217 21.67 6.08 2.50
N ASN A 218 21.30 7.19 1.86
CA ASN A 218 21.43 8.52 2.45
C ASN A 218 20.25 9.42 2.03
N ALA A 219 19.46 9.87 2.99
CA ALA A 219 18.33 10.77 2.76
C ALA A 219 18.75 12.13 2.16
N ASP A 220 19.97 12.62 2.43
CA ASP A 220 20.48 13.86 1.90
C ASP A 220 20.73 13.82 0.38
N SER A 221 20.74 12.63 -0.22
CA SER A 221 20.84 12.45 -1.67
C SER A 221 19.52 12.70 -2.40
N ILE A 222 18.42 12.92 -1.68
CA ILE A 222 17.09 13.07 -2.26
C ILE A 222 16.77 14.55 -2.45
N HIS A 223 16.67 14.97 -3.71
CA HIS A 223 16.33 16.34 -4.05
C HIS A 223 15.05 16.41 -4.88
N PHE A 224 14.10 17.21 -4.44
CA PHE A 224 12.87 17.50 -5.18
C PHE A 224 12.85 18.96 -5.62
N PRO A 225 12.38 19.24 -6.85
CA PRO A 225 12.12 20.61 -7.28
C PRO A 225 11.10 21.31 -6.36
N ASP A 226 11.28 22.60 -6.16
CA ASP A 226 10.36 23.42 -5.34
C ASP A 226 8.90 23.37 -5.84
N SER A 227 8.72 23.19 -7.16
CA SER A 227 7.41 23.06 -7.78
C SER A 227 6.62 21.81 -7.34
N LEU A 228 7.27 20.82 -6.72
CA LEU A 228 6.64 19.61 -6.21
C LEU A 228 6.38 19.69 -4.70
N LYS A 229 6.75 20.77 -4.03
CA LYS A 229 6.47 21.00 -2.61
C LYS A 229 5.01 21.33 -2.41
N VAL A 230 4.39 20.66 -1.45
CA VAL A 230 3.06 20.98 -0.93
C VAL A 230 3.08 20.87 0.58
N GLN A 231 2.02 21.40 1.23
CA GLN A 231 1.92 21.37 2.69
C GLN A 231 0.86 20.38 3.16
N THR A 232 1.12 19.74 4.28
CA THR A 232 0.15 18.91 4.98
C THR A 232 -1.02 19.74 5.51
N LYS A 233 -2.15 19.08 5.77
CA LYS A 233 -3.45 19.78 6.02
C LYS A 233 -3.60 20.38 7.40
N LYS A 234 -2.92 19.86 8.43
CA LYS A 234 -3.10 20.32 9.82
C LYS A 234 -1.88 21.09 10.33
N LEU A 235 -0.70 20.56 10.12
CA LEU A 235 0.54 21.12 10.66
C LEU A 235 1.33 21.98 9.66
N GLY A 236 0.98 21.95 8.37
CA GLY A 236 1.70 22.69 7.33
C GLY A 236 3.13 22.19 7.11
N ARG A 237 3.42 20.90 7.37
CA ARG A 237 4.73 20.30 7.08
C ARG A 237 4.92 20.20 5.56
N THR A 238 6.14 20.38 5.10
CA THR A 238 6.47 20.22 3.69
C THR A 238 6.52 18.74 3.34
N VAL A 239 5.78 18.37 2.29
CA VAL A 239 5.79 17.05 1.65
C VAL A 239 5.96 17.21 0.14
N TYR A 240 6.35 16.15 -0.56
CA TYR A 240 6.71 16.24 -1.97
C TYR A 240 5.84 15.32 -2.83
N GLY A 241 5.55 15.76 -4.05
CA GLY A 241 4.90 14.97 -5.09
C GLY A 241 5.87 14.45 -6.14
N GLY A 242 5.35 13.75 -7.16
CA GLY A 242 6.10 13.40 -8.38
C GLY A 242 7.08 12.24 -8.27
N GLY A 243 7.04 11.44 -7.22
CA GLY A 243 8.00 10.33 -7.12
C GLY A 243 7.84 9.44 -5.90
N GLY A 244 6.60 9.10 -5.55
CA GLY A 244 6.30 8.28 -4.36
C GLY A 244 6.03 9.12 -3.11
N ILE A 245 5.92 8.43 -1.99
CA ILE A 245 5.77 9.03 -0.66
C ILE A 245 7.17 9.13 -0.04
N MET A 246 7.63 10.36 0.17
CA MET A 246 8.86 10.62 0.92
C MET A 246 8.57 10.43 2.42
N PRO A 247 9.31 9.57 3.13
CA PRO A 247 9.10 9.37 4.56
C PRO A 247 9.47 10.62 5.37
N ASP A 248 8.96 10.69 6.58
CA ASP A 248 9.27 11.77 7.55
C ASP A 248 10.62 11.49 8.26
N TYR A 249 10.99 10.19 8.34
CA TYR A 249 12.25 9.71 8.96
C TYR A 249 12.79 8.50 8.22
#